data_8753b6d2f626be987b8ee369c440f19b
#
_entry.id   8753b6d2f626be987b8ee369c440f19b
#
_cell.length_a   1.000
_cell.length_b   1.000
_cell.length_c   1.000
_cell.angle_alpha   90.00
_cell.angle_beta   90.00
_cell.angle_gamma   90.00
#
_symmetry.space_group_name_H-M   'P 1'
#
loop_
_entity.id
_entity.type
_entity.pdbx_description
1 polymer ?
#
loop_
_entity_poly.entity_id
_entity_poly.type
_entity_poly.pdbx_seq_one_letter_code
_entity_poly.pdbx_strand_id
1 'polypeptide(L)'
;MGHTRSRRFSAQPDFSGSSRLAACALTACVLAGTGGFITGAPTAPIAGAREPDRECATAHPSPLAPEPSGDQRAYRSQLHSFATGEGIKVAVIDTGVAHHDQLPNLTAGADLVTPEEPDPHRDCDLHGTVVAGIIAGHDIGIAPRAEIRAIRQTSAHYRHYDGTAGESDEDSTTGSLDTLARAIDHAVEDNARVINISVVSCVPEKTARRIDSSRLDEALGHAEDAGAVVIAASGNISSGTCEEGDHVFPADSPTVLSVSAQEDAHALAEYSLTPADGPQLSAHGFVPLALNPAGGWADGKNQQDSLAQFHGTSFAAPVVSGTAALLAERYPDASAADIRQRLLSAGEPGNDFIDPLAALTHIDGEYAAPARDLTIQPAQDENSAAASRTGWVLGGLVLLLTGLAVARGLRRPKAE
;
A
#
# COMPACT_ATOMS: atom_id res chain seq x y z
N MET A 1 22.06 14.59 61.46
CA MET A 1 22.94 13.44 61.79
C MET A 1 23.08 12.74 60.44
N GLY A 2 24.09 12.95 59.67
CA GLY A 2 25.52 12.64 59.77
C GLY A 2 25.72 11.41 58.89
N HIS A 3 26.54 11.22 57.94
CA HIS A 3 27.78 11.76 57.42
C HIS A 3 28.03 11.22 55.99
N THR A 4 28.39 12.08 55.08
CA THR A 4 29.45 12.11 54.09
C THR A 4 30.40 10.88 54.02
N ARG A 5 30.71 10.45 52.78
CA ARG A 5 32.09 10.30 52.30
C ARG A 5 32.21 10.18 50.77
N SER A 6 32.84 11.18 50.22
CA SER A 6 33.52 11.30 48.95
C SER A 6 34.72 10.32 48.85
N ARG A 7 34.99 9.76 47.66
CA ARG A 7 36.38 9.43 47.25
C ARG A 7 36.52 9.66 45.73
N ARG A 8 37.29 10.68 45.41
CA ARG A 8 38.02 10.84 44.16
C ARG A 8 39.22 9.89 44.14
N PHE A 9 39.54 9.36 42.95
CA PHE A 9 40.93 8.97 42.63
C PHE A 9 41.18 9.30 41.17
N SER A 10 42.07 10.24 40.96
CA SER A 10 42.80 10.54 39.74
C SER A 10 44.12 9.77 39.75
N ALA A 11 44.54 9.29 38.57
CA ALA A 11 45.96 9.22 38.18
C ALA A 11 46.10 8.83 36.71
N GLN A 12 46.61 9.75 35.92
CA GLN A 12 47.44 9.45 34.74
C GLN A 12 48.83 9.03 35.19
N PRO A 13 49.60 8.33 34.33
CA PRO A 13 50.91 8.90 33.99
C PRO A 13 51.22 8.91 32.47
N ASP A 14 51.85 10.01 32.10
CA ASP A 14 52.65 10.20 30.91
C ASP A 14 53.83 9.23 30.83
N PHE A 15 54.21 8.83 29.61
CA PHE A 15 55.59 8.47 29.29
C PHE A 15 55.97 8.94 27.89
N SER A 16 56.86 9.91 27.90
CA SER A 16 57.67 10.41 26.79
C SER A 16 58.89 9.50 26.54
N GLY A 17 59.34 9.48 25.31
CA GLY A 17 60.74 9.05 25.03
C GLY A 17 60.91 8.43 23.64
N SER A 18 61.33 9.16 22.80
CA SER A 18 62.61 9.50 22.16
C SER A 18 62.91 8.79 20.85
N SER A 19 63.17 9.67 19.90
CA SER A 19 63.84 9.58 18.62
C SER A 19 64.97 8.53 18.47
N ARG A 20 65.05 7.88 17.31
CA ARG A 20 66.30 7.58 16.62
C ARG A 20 66.14 7.65 15.10
N LEU A 21 66.83 8.63 14.52
CA LEU A 21 67.25 8.73 13.14
C LEU A 21 68.32 7.66 12.84
N ALA A 22 68.21 7.01 11.68
CA ALA A 22 69.38 6.40 11.03
C ALA A 22 69.17 6.57 9.51
N ALA A 23 70.04 7.40 8.94
CA ALA A 23 70.29 7.58 7.55
C ALA A 23 71.39 6.62 7.10
N CYS A 24 71.42 6.24 5.83
CA CYS A 24 72.50 5.81 4.94
C CYS A 24 71.94 4.70 4.02
N ALA A 25 72.21 4.56 2.73
CA ALA A 25 73.08 5.24 1.80
C ALA A 25 72.57 4.92 0.37
N LEU A 26 72.81 5.83 -0.52
CA LEU A 26 72.67 5.68 -1.97
C LEU A 26 73.60 4.59 -2.49
N THR A 27 73.10 3.73 -3.36
CA THR A 27 73.93 3.11 -4.42
C THR A 27 73.11 3.03 -5.72
N ALA A 28 73.56 3.75 -6.74
CA ALA A 28 73.04 3.72 -8.07
C ALA A 28 73.57 2.47 -8.79
N CYS A 29 72.74 1.76 -9.51
CA CYS A 29 73.11 0.92 -10.65
C CYS A 29 72.13 1.16 -11.79
N VAL A 30 72.67 1.74 -12.83
CA VAL A 30 72.07 1.86 -14.19
C VAL A 30 72.32 0.52 -14.90
N LEU A 31 71.31 -0.04 -15.54
CA LEU A 31 71.36 -0.52 -16.96
C LEU A 31 70.12 -1.31 -17.36
N ALA A 32 69.43 -0.73 -18.30
CA ALA A 32 68.86 -1.31 -19.54
C ALA A 32 68.09 -2.66 -19.49
N GLY A 33 66.84 -2.60 -19.83
CA GLY A 33 66.04 -3.78 -20.21
C GLY A 33 64.60 -3.41 -20.55
N THR A 34 64.33 -3.19 -21.80
CA THR A 34 63.02 -3.01 -22.43
C THR A 34 62.06 -4.11 -22.05
N GLY A 35 60.89 -3.74 -21.55
CA GLY A 35 59.79 -4.68 -21.32
C GLY A 35 58.67 -3.99 -20.57
N GLY A 36 57.80 -3.29 -21.28
CA GLY A 36 56.61 -2.68 -20.64
C GLY A 36 55.64 -3.74 -20.14
N PHE A 37 55.68 -4.02 -18.83
CA PHE A 37 54.54 -4.60 -18.14
C PHE A 37 53.76 -3.44 -17.52
N ILE A 38 52.67 -3.10 -18.18
CA ILE A 38 51.59 -2.35 -17.56
C ILE A 38 51.02 -3.29 -16.46
N THR A 39 51.51 -3.14 -15.23
CA THR A 39 50.81 -3.71 -14.06
C THR A 39 49.51 -2.93 -13.92
N GLY A 40 48.45 -3.46 -14.53
CA GLY A 40 47.11 -3.03 -14.19
C GLY A 40 46.97 -3.18 -12.68
N ALA A 41 46.68 -2.05 -11.98
CA ALA A 41 46.23 -2.14 -10.62
C ALA A 41 45.06 -3.14 -10.58
N PRO A 42 44.99 -4.06 -9.61
CA PRO A 42 43.81 -4.89 -9.47
C PRO A 42 42.65 -3.92 -9.29
N THR A 43 41.75 -3.83 -10.27
CA THR A 43 40.44 -3.27 -10.07
C THR A 43 39.84 -4.13 -8.98
N ALA A 44 39.64 -3.53 -7.78
CA ALA A 44 38.83 -4.17 -6.77
C ALA A 44 37.52 -4.61 -7.46
N PRO A 45 37.06 -5.84 -7.26
CA PRO A 45 35.78 -6.22 -7.77
C PRO A 45 34.78 -5.18 -7.27
N ILE A 46 34.04 -4.56 -8.17
CA ILE A 46 32.86 -3.80 -7.80
C ILE A 46 32.01 -4.84 -7.08
N ALA A 47 31.79 -4.64 -5.77
CA ALA A 47 30.87 -5.47 -5.03
C ALA A 47 29.57 -5.48 -5.82
N GLY A 48 29.20 -6.59 -6.40
CA GLY A 48 27.96 -6.72 -7.15
C GLY A 48 26.82 -6.77 -6.15
N ALA A 49 25.72 -6.08 -6.41
CA ALA A 49 24.54 -6.14 -5.56
C ALA A 49 24.18 -7.61 -5.27
N ARG A 50 23.80 -7.90 -4.01
CA ARG A 50 23.41 -9.25 -3.61
C ARG A 50 22.32 -9.76 -4.52
N GLU A 51 22.56 -10.88 -5.17
CA GLU A 51 21.57 -11.52 -6.02
C GLU A 51 20.44 -12.13 -5.18
N PRO A 52 19.20 -12.16 -5.70
CA PRO A 52 18.09 -12.80 -5.01
C PRO A 52 18.30 -14.31 -4.88
N ASP A 53 17.84 -14.88 -3.78
CA ASP A 53 17.92 -16.32 -3.51
C ASP A 53 16.91 -17.13 -4.35
N ARG A 54 15.90 -16.44 -4.91
CA ARG A 54 14.90 -16.98 -5.86
C ARG A 54 14.77 -16.00 -7.02
N GLU A 55 14.44 -16.51 -8.22
CA GLU A 55 14.17 -15.64 -9.38
C GLU A 55 13.10 -14.60 -9.07
N CYS A 56 13.34 -13.35 -9.48
CA CYS A 56 12.36 -12.28 -9.33
C CYS A 56 11.07 -12.60 -10.10
N ALA A 57 9.95 -12.13 -9.60
CA ALA A 57 8.69 -12.19 -10.31
C ALA A 57 8.79 -11.48 -11.67
N THR A 58 8.05 -11.97 -12.65
CA THR A 58 7.99 -11.35 -13.98
C THR A 58 6.62 -10.77 -14.22
N ALA A 59 6.57 -9.50 -14.66
CA ALA A 59 5.33 -8.86 -15.04
C ALA A 59 4.78 -9.49 -16.32
N HIS A 60 3.44 -9.55 -16.42
CA HIS A 60 2.78 -9.75 -17.70
C HIS A 60 2.63 -8.37 -18.37
N PRO A 61 3.41 -8.09 -19.43
CA PRO A 61 3.41 -6.77 -20.03
C PRO A 61 2.11 -6.50 -20.77
N SER A 62 1.50 -5.36 -20.50
CA SER A 62 0.32 -4.90 -21.23
C SER A 62 0.74 -4.00 -22.40
N PRO A 63 0.27 -4.24 -23.62
CA PRO A 63 0.47 -3.33 -24.74
C PRO A 63 -0.43 -2.10 -24.65
N LEU A 64 -1.38 -2.09 -23.71
CA LEU A 64 -2.31 -0.99 -23.48
C LEU A 64 -1.66 0.06 -22.58
N ALA A 65 -1.84 1.33 -22.94
CA ALA A 65 -1.63 2.46 -22.04
C ALA A 65 -2.97 2.87 -21.42
N PRO A 66 -2.98 3.60 -20.30
CA PRO A 66 -4.23 4.11 -19.73
C PRO A 66 -4.95 5.02 -20.72
N GLU A 67 -6.18 4.68 -21.03
CA GLU A 67 -7.08 5.50 -21.83
C GLU A 67 -8.30 5.91 -21.01
N PRO A 68 -8.18 6.95 -20.16
CA PRO A 68 -9.26 7.36 -19.30
C PRO A 68 -10.47 7.83 -20.12
N SER A 69 -11.66 7.46 -19.68
CA SER A 69 -12.92 7.96 -20.24
C SER A 69 -13.07 9.48 -20.08
N GLY A 70 -14.06 10.09 -20.73
CA GLY A 70 -14.37 11.51 -20.55
C GLY A 70 -14.64 11.85 -19.09
N ASP A 71 -15.40 11.01 -18.40
CA ASP A 71 -15.77 11.20 -17.00
C ASP A 71 -14.57 11.03 -16.06
N GLN A 72 -13.69 10.06 -16.31
CA GLN A 72 -12.46 9.88 -15.56
C GLN A 72 -11.51 11.08 -15.72
N ARG A 73 -11.39 11.63 -16.95
CA ARG A 73 -10.61 12.86 -17.15
C ARG A 73 -11.22 14.05 -16.42
N ALA A 74 -12.52 14.21 -16.44
CA ALA A 74 -13.21 15.28 -15.73
C ALA A 74 -13.03 15.16 -14.22
N TYR A 75 -13.19 13.94 -13.67
CA TYR A 75 -12.94 13.64 -12.25
C TYR A 75 -11.50 14.00 -11.85
N ARG A 76 -10.50 13.50 -12.58
CA ARG A 76 -9.08 13.82 -12.30
C ARG A 76 -8.79 15.32 -12.40
N SER A 77 -9.34 15.99 -13.40
CA SER A 77 -9.19 17.44 -13.56
C SER A 77 -9.78 18.19 -12.38
N GLN A 78 -10.93 17.76 -11.88
CA GLN A 78 -11.55 18.36 -10.71
C GLN A 78 -10.73 18.04 -9.44
N LEU A 79 -10.33 16.80 -9.22
CA LEU A 79 -9.50 16.38 -8.09
C LEU A 79 -8.21 17.22 -8.02
N HIS A 80 -7.47 17.28 -9.13
CA HIS A 80 -6.19 17.98 -9.21
C HIS A 80 -6.32 19.50 -9.28
N SER A 81 -7.53 20.04 -9.39
CA SER A 81 -7.75 21.47 -9.20
C SER A 81 -7.69 21.91 -7.71
N PHE A 82 -7.83 20.95 -6.79
CA PHE A 82 -7.72 21.19 -5.35
C PHE A 82 -6.30 20.95 -4.81
N ALA A 83 -5.65 19.88 -5.23
CA ALA A 83 -4.31 19.49 -4.82
C ALA A 83 -3.76 18.41 -5.77
N THR A 84 -2.45 18.26 -5.85
CA THR A 84 -1.72 17.32 -6.71
C THR A 84 -0.69 16.48 -5.96
N GLY A 85 -0.53 16.72 -4.65
CA GLY A 85 0.53 16.17 -3.81
C GLY A 85 1.85 16.94 -3.90
N GLU A 86 1.85 18.14 -4.50
CA GLU A 86 3.08 18.91 -4.68
C GLU A 86 3.70 19.31 -3.34
N GLY A 87 5.01 19.04 -3.21
CA GLY A 87 5.76 19.30 -1.97
C GLY A 87 5.51 18.29 -0.85
N ILE A 88 4.68 17.28 -1.08
CA ILE A 88 4.42 16.23 -0.08
C ILE A 88 5.27 15.00 -0.38
N LYS A 89 5.99 14.54 0.63
CA LYS A 89 6.75 13.30 0.58
C LYS A 89 5.93 12.14 1.15
N VAL A 90 5.80 11.08 0.35
CA VAL A 90 5.15 9.83 0.71
C VAL A 90 6.21 8.73 0.77
N ALA A 91 6.46 8.18 1.95
CA ALA A 91 7.30 7.00 2.09
C ALA A 91 6.49 5.75 1.72
N VAL A 92 7.01 4.96 0.80
CA VAL A 92 6.47 3.65 0.42
C VAL A 92 7.35 2.58 1.04
N ILE A 93 6.88 2.00 2.14
CA ILE A 93 7.53 0.88 2.84
C ILE A 93 6.97 -0.41 2.23
N ASP A 94 7.78 -1.04 1.37
CA ASP A 94 7.32 -2.14 0.53
C ASP A 94 8.51 -3.02 0.05
N THR A 95 8.38 -3.65 -1.09
CA THR A 95 9.37 -4.55 -1.71
C THR A 95 10.43 -3.83 -2.54
N GLY A 96 10.44 -2.49 -2.51
CA GLY A 96 11.22 -1.61 -3.37
C GLY A 96 10.33 -0.92 -4.41
N VAL A 97 10.85 0.15 -5.03
CA VAL A 97 10.14 0.88 -6.10
C VAL A 97 11.10 1.12 -7.26
N ALA A 98 10.85 0.46 -8.38
CA ALA A 98 11.70 0.59 -9.57
C ALA A 98 11.59 1.98 -10.21
N HIS A 99 12.68 2.44 -10.81
CA HIS A 99 12.65 3.64 -11.66
C HIS A 99 11.66 3.45 -12.81
N HIS A 100 10.80 4.45 -12.99
CA HIS A 100 9.79 4.41 -14.03
C HIS A 100 9.47 5.84 -14.53
N ASP A 101 9.20 6.01 -15.83
CA ASP A 101 8.89 7.33 -16.42
C ASP A 101 7.63 7.97 -15.81
N GLN A 102 6.73 7.15 -15.28
CA GLN A 102 5.54 7.58 -14.57
C GLN A 102 5.81 8.09 -13.14
N LEU A 103 7.01 7.90 -12.60
CA LEU A 103 7.42 8.30 -11.24
C LEU A 103 8.59 9.29 -11.29
N PRO A 104 8.40 10.51 -11.86
CA PRO A 104 9.49 11.47 -12.03
C PRO A 104 10.08 11.99 -10.72
N ASN A 105 9.32 11.92 -9.62
CA ASN A 105 9.72 12.40 -8.29
C ASN A 105 10.06 11.23 -7.35
N LEU A 106 10.59 10.12 -7.88
CA LEU A 106 11.04 8.98 -7.08
C LEU A 106 12.43 9.23 -6.52
N THR A 107 12.60 9.01 -5.23
CA THR A 107 13.87 9.15 -4.50
C THR A 107 14.20 7.89 -3.70
N ALA A 108 15.50 7.62 -3.53
CA ALA A 108 15.99 6.49 -2.75
C ALA A 108 15.84 6.75 -1.24
N GLY A 109 15.21 5.86 -0.51
CA GLY A 109 15.20 5.77 0.95
C GLY A 109 16.16 4.71 1.45
N ALA A 110 15.69 3.90 2.40
CA ALA A 110 16.46 2.79 2.97
C ALA A 110 16.23 1.48 2.22
N ASP A 111 17.23 0.61 2.23
CA ASP A 111 17.08 -0.82 1.89
C ASP A 111 17.43 -1.66 3.12
N LEU A 112 16.43 -2.35 3.67
CA LEU A 112 16.55 -3.21 4.84
C LEU A 112 16.58 -4.70 4.46
N VAL A 113 16.51 -5.00 3.16
CA VAL A 113 16.65 -6.35 2.60
C VAL A 113 18.11 -6.70 2.34
N THR A 114 18.86 -5.75 1.75
CA THR A 114 20.29 -5.90 1.45
C THR A 114 21.07 -4.67 1.95
N PRO A 115 21.12 -4.43 3.27
CA PRO A 115 21.67 -3.20 3.83
C PRO A 115 23.18 -3.00 3.56
N GLU A 116 23.91 -4.07 3.25
CA GLU A 116 25.33 -4.02 2.88
C GLU A 116 25.54 -3.43 1.47
N GLU A 117 24.58 -3.60 0.58
CA GLU A 117 24.59 -3.11 -0.80
C GLU A 117 23.19 -2.56 -1.15
N PRO A 118 22.81 -1.40 -0.57
CA PRO A 118 21.44 -0.95 -0.61
C PRO A 118 20.99 -0.53 -2.00
N ASP A 119 19.88 -1.10 -2.44
CA ASP A 119 19.18 -0.70 -3.66
C ASP A 119 17.65 -0.66 -3.42
N PRO A 120 17.12 0.43 -2.87
CA PRO A 120 15.68 0.56 -2.62
C PRO A 120 14.83 0.62 -3.89
N HIS A 121 15.47 0.76 -5.07
CA HIS A 121 14.80 0.74 -6.37
C HIS A 121 14.68 -0.66 -6.97
N ARG A 122 15.24 -1.67 -6.33
CA ARG A 122 15.12 -3.06 -6.77
C ARG A 122 13.81 -3.67 -6.26
N ASP A 123 12.82 -3.80 -7.14
CA ASP A 123 11.52 -4.43 -6.85
C ASP A 123 11.43 -5.78 -7.54
N CYS A 124 11.88 -6.85 -6.85
CA CYS A 124 11.79 -8.23 -7.33
C CYS A 124 10.36 -8.81 -7.26
N ASP A 125 9.50 -8.22 -6.48
CA ASP A 125 8.17 -8.74 -6.16
C ASP A 125 7.08 -8.17 -7.08
N LEU A 126 7.39 -7.12 -7.85
CA LEU A 126 6.45 -6.34 -8.66
C LEU A 126 5.31 -5.75 -7.80
N HIS A 127 5.61 -5.35 -6.57
CA HIS A 127 4.58 -4.93 -5.65
C HIS A 127 4.72 -3.45 -5.28
N GLY A 128 5.86 -3.03 -4.76
CA GLY A 128 6.05 -1.64 -4.35
C GLY A 128 6.00 -0.65 -5.51
N THR A 129 6.41 -1.05 -6.73
CA THR A 129 6.29 -0.21 -7.93
C THR A 129 4.83 0.01 -8.33
N VAL A 130 3.99 -1.01 -8.21
CA VAL A 130 2.53 -0.88 -8.43
C VAL A 130 1.92 0.04 -7.40
N VAL A 131 2.25 -0.15 -6.11
CA VAL A 131 1.81 0.70 -4.99
C VAL A 131 2.19 2.16 -5.23
N ALA A 132 3.45 2.44 -5.56
CA ALA A 132 3.91 3.79 -5.86
C ALA A 132 3.18 4.40 -7.07
N GLY A 133 2.87 3.59 -8.09
CA GLY A 133 2.09 4.00 -9.26
C GLY A 133 0.67 4.46 -8.91
N ILE A 134 -0.01 3.79 -7.98
CA ILE A 134 -1.33 4.18 -7.48
C ILE A 134 -1.25 5.52 -6.74
N ILE A 135 -0.20 5.73 -5.93
CA ILE A 135 -0.01 6.99 -5.20
C ILE A 135 0.31 8.13 -6.15
N ALA A 136 1.37 8.01 -6.96
CA ALA A 136 1.99 9.14 -7.65
C ALA A 136 2.30 8.92 -9.14
N GLY A 137 1.77 7.87 -9.76
CA GLY A 137 1.90 7.67 -11.21
C GLY A 137 1.37 8.89 -11.98
N HIS A 138 2.17 9.46 -12.87
CA HIS A 138 1.82 10.68 -13.60
C HIS A 138 0.42 10.59 -14.26
N ASP A 139 0.11 9.48 -14.93
CA ASP A 139 -1.14 9.30 -15.66
C ASP A 139 -2.25 8.64 -14.84
N ILE A 140 -1.91 7.86 -13.80
CA ILE A 140 -2.87 7.07 -13.04
C ILE A 140 -2.93 7.41 -11.54
N GLY A 141 -1.89 8.02 -10.98
CA GLY A 141 -1.76 8.27 -9.54
C GLY A 141 -2.78 9.26 -8.99
N ILE A 142 -3.10 9.10 -7.72
CA ILE A 142 -4.00 9.99 -6.99
C ILE A 142 -3.33 11.35 -6.75
N ALA A 143 -2.04 11.34 -6.36
CA ALA A 143 -1.22 12.51 -6.06
C ALA A 143 0.01 12.58 -6.98
N PRO A 144 -0.15 12.91 -8.29
CA PRO A 144 0.88 12.71 -9.32
C PRO A 144 2.11 13.62 -9.17
N ARG A 145 2.09 14.59 -8.27
CA ARG A 145 3.23 15.48 -7.98
C ARG A 145 3.88 15.21 -6.62
N ALA A 146 3.37 14.22 -5.86
CA ALA A 146 4.02 13.80 -4.63
C ALA A 146 5.41 13.22 -4.89
N GLU A 147 6.33 13.43 -3.95
CA GLU A 147 7.64 12.77 -3.93
C GLU A 147 7.47 11.37 -3.32
N ILE A 148 7.87 10.34 -4.05
CA ILE A 148 7.90 8.97 -3.52
C ILE A 148 9.28 8.69 -2.94
N ARG A 149 9.31 8.30 -1.66
CA ARG A 149 10.49 7.82 -0.96
C ARG A 149 10.43 6.30 -0.90
N ALA A 150 11.24 5.60 -1.70
CA ALA A 150 11.28 4.15 -1.73
C ALA A 150 12.01 3.60 -0.50
N ILE A 151 11.33 2.79 0.32
CA ILE A 151 11.93 2.08 1.45
C ILE A 151 11.66 0.59 1.25
N ARG A 152 12.73 -0.14 0.92
CA ARG A 152 12.67 -1.58 0.69
C ARG A 152 12.81 -2.31 2.02
N GLN A 153 11.69 -2.84 2.54
CA GLN A 153 11.63 -3.46 3.86
C GLN A 153 11.57 -4.98 3.80
N THR A 154 10.99 -5.54 2.75
CA THR A 154 10.82 -6.98 2.58
C THR A 154 10.95 -7.42 1.12
N SER A 155 11.10 -8.71 0.89
CA SER A 155 10.97 -9.33 -0.42
C SER A 155 10.78 -10.84 -0.26
N ALA A 156 9.88 -11.44 -1.02
CA ALA A 156 9.70 -12.89 -1.08
C ALA A 156 10.84 -13.61 -1.81
N HIS A 157 11.73 -12.88 -2.47
CA HIS A 157 12.83 -13.40 -3.28
C HIS A 157 14.18 -13.43 -2.54
N TYR A 158 14.24 -12.89 -1.31
CA TYR A 158 15.43 -12.88 -0.46
C TYR A 158 15.13 -13.61 0.85
N ARG A 159 16.10 -14.38 1.32
CA ARG A 159 16.03 -15.07 2.62
C ARG A 159 16.62 -14.21 3.71
N HIS A 160 16.06 -14.33 4.89
CA HIS A 160 16.64 -13.73 6.08
C HIS A 160 17.83 -14.58 6.55
N TYR A 161 19.01 -13.93 6.72
CA TYR A 161 20.19 -14.54 7.31
C TYR A 161 20.47 -13.83 8.63
N ASP A 162 20.19 -14.47 9.74
CA ASP A 162 20.44 -13.93 11.09
C ASP A 162 21.88 -14.10 11.58
N GLY A 163 22.77 -14.62 10.72
CA GLY A 163 24.20 -14.82 11.03
C GLY A 163 24.49 -15.99 11.98
N THR A 164 23.49 -16.71 12.46
CA THR A 164 23.69 -17.97 13.21
C THR A 164 23.82 -19.11 12.22
N ALA A 165 25.06 -19.52 11.97
CA ALA A 165 25.35 -20.63 11.08
C ALA A 165 24.73 -21.93 11.64
N GLY A 166 23.60 -22.36 11.11
CA GLY A 166 23.07 -23.68 11.42
C GLY A 166 21.60 -23.95 11.17
N GLU A 167 20.74 -22.97 11.23
CA GLU A 167 19.30 -23.18 10.98
C GLU A 167 18.79 -22.06 10.07
N SER A 168 18.98 -22.23 8.77
CA SER A 168 18.18 -21.50 7.80
C SER A 168 16.79 -22.17 7.81
N ASP A 169 15.81 -21.50 8.40
CA ASP A 169 14.42 -21.78 8.03
C ASP A 169 14.32 -21.57 6.53
N GLU A 170 14.23 -22.67 5.76
CA GLU A 170 14.25 -22.61 4.28
C GLU A 170 13.12 -21.75 3.71
N ASP A 171 12.14 -21.40 4.53
CA ASP A 171 10.97 -20.59 4.20
C ASP A 171 10.99 -19.17 4.76
N SER A 172 11.99 -18.74 5.60
CA SER A 172 12.01 -17.39 6.12
C SER A 172 12.38 -16.38 5.03
N THR A 173 11.43 -15.51 4.69
CA THR A 173 11.66 -14.36 3.81
C THR A 173 12.20 -13.17 4.62
N THR A 174 12.77 -12.17 3.94
CA THR A 174 13.19 -10.93 4.59
C THR A 174 11.97 -10.13 5.07
N GLY A 175 12.14 -9.39 6.15
CA GLY A 175 11.09 -8.59 6.78
C GLY A 175 10.79 -9.08 8.19
N SER A 176 10.71 -8.14 9.14
CA SER A 176 10.35 -8.40 10.53
C SER A 176 9.71 -7.15 11.12
N LEU A 177 9.12 -7.23 12.32
CA LEU A 177 8.61 -6.05 13.02
C LEU A 177 9.73 -5.06 13.35
N ASP A 178 10.96 -5.53 13.62
CA ASP A 178 12.11 -4.65 13.84
C ASP A 178 12.50 -3.90 12.57
N THR A 179 12.59 -4.58 11.42
CA THR A 179 12.88 -3.91 10.16
C THR A 179 11.76 -2.96 9.75
N LEU A 180 10.49 -3.27 10.06
CA LEU A 180 9.36 -2.37 9.85
C LEU A 180 9.47 -1.12 10.73
N ALA A 181 9.78 -1.26 12.01
CA ALA A 181 10.01 -0.13 12.91
C ALA A 181 11.14 0.78 12.40
N ARG A 182 12.26 0.19 11.97
CA ARG A 182 13.38 0.95 11.37
C ARG A 182 12.98 1.64 10.05
N ALA A 183 12.15 1.00 9.23
CA ALA A 183 11.63 1.61 8.00
C ALA A 183 10.77 2.85 8.29
N ILE A 184 9.94 2.78 9.34
CA ILE A 184 9.13 3.91 9.81
C ILE A 184 10.03 5.04 10.31
N ASP A 185 11.04 4.74 11.14
CA ASP A 185 11.99 5.75 11.62
C ASP A 185 12.71 6.43 10.45
N HIS A 186 13.18 5.68 9.44
CA HIS A 186 13.77 6.27 8.24
C HIS A 186 12.80 7.19 7.48
N ALA A 187 11.52 6.82 7.40
CA ALA A 187 10.51 7.68 6.79
C ALA A 187 10.32 9.00 7.56
N VAL A 188 10.33 8.93 8.89
CA VAL A 188 10.25 10.10 9.78
C VAL A 188 11.49 11.00 9.65
N GLU A 189 12.69 10.42 9.66
CA GLU A 189 13.96 11.13 9.48
C GLU A 189 14.01 11.85 8.12
N ASP A 190 13.42 11.25 7.09
CA ASP A 190 13.30 11.83 5.75
C ASP A 190 12.17 12.87 5.63
N ASN A 191 11.47 13.19 6.72
CA ASN A 191 10.34 14.11 6.78
C ASN A 191 9.17 13.71 5.85
N ALA A 192 8.86 12.43 5.77
CA ALA A 192 7.65 11.96 5.10
C ALA A 192 6.41 12.45 5.85
N ARG A 193 5.43 12.97 5.11
CA ARG A 193 4.12 13.39 5.67
C ARG A 193 3.09 12.29 5.62
N VAL A 194 3.32 11.31 4.75
CA VAL A 194 2.49 10.10 4.62
C VAL A 194 3.42 8.90 4.57
N ILE A 195 3.09 7.87 5.30
CA ILE A 195 3.80 6.59 5.30
C ILE A 195 2.81 5.51 4.87
N ASN A 196 3.03 4.95 3.67
CA ASN A 196 2.26 3.84 3.14
C ASN A 196 2.95 2.53 3.45
N ILE A 197 2.23 1.60 4.09
CA ILE A 197 2.70 0.25 4.42
C ILE A 197 1.75 -0.75 3.77
N SER A 198 2.15 -1.29 2.62
CA SER A 198 1.34 -2.29 1.89
C SER A 198 1.80 -3.73 2.12
N VAL A 199 2.69 -3.93 3.08
CA VAL A 199 3.18 -5.22 3.57
C VAL A 199 2.80 -5.37 5.04
N VAL A 200 2.20 -6.50 5.40
CA VAL A 200 1.67 -6.73 6.75
C VAL A 200 2.07 -8.12 7.26
N SER A 201 2.03 -8.26 8.58
CA SER A 201 2.25 -9.55 9.25
C SER A 201 0.99 -9.92 10.03
N CYS A 202 0.35 -11.02 9.62
CA CYS A 202 -0.81 -11.57 10.30
C CYS A 202 -0.37 -12.68 11.24
N VAL A 203 -0.82 -12.65 12.47
CA VAL A 203 -0.56 -13.69 13.45
C VAL A 203 -1.80 -13.96 14.31
N PRO A 204 -2.04 -15.21 14.73
CA PRO A 204 -3.12 -15.51 15.63
C PRO A 204 -3.06 -14.64 16.89
N GLU A 205 -4.19 -14.12 17.35
CA GLU A 205 -4.30 -13.20 18.49
C GLU A 205 -3.54 -13.68 19.76
N LYS A 206 -3.54 -14.99 20.01
CA LYS A 206 -2.78 -15.58 21.13
C LYS A 206 -1.27 -15.48 20.95
N THR A 207 -0.80 -15.47 19.71
CA THR A 207 0.61 -15.32 19.36
C THR A 207 0.99 -13.85 19.43
N ALA A 208 0.16 -12.95 18.90
CA ALA A 208 0.36 -11.49 18.96
C ALA A 208 0.64 -11.00 20.39
N ARG A 209 -0.13 -11.48 21.37
CA ARG A 209 0.06 -11.13 22.80
C ARG A 209 1.41 -11.56 23.41
N ARG A 210 2.21 -12.35 22.70
CA ARG A 210 3.55 -12.79 23.14
C ARG A 210 4.69 -12.15 22.36
N ILE A 211 4.34 -11.51 21.26
CA ILE A 211 5.31 -10.78 20.42
C ILE A 211 5.61 -9.45 21.12
N ASP A 212 6.89 -9.13 21.23
CA ASP A 212 7.31 -7.80 21.68
C ASP A 212 7.19 -6.83 20.50
N SER A 213 6.15 -6.02 20.49
CA SER A 213 5.90 -4.97 19.50
C SER A 213 6.40 -3.59 19.92
N SER A 214 7.03 -3.48 21.11
CA SER A 214 7.38 -2.19 21.72
C SER A 214 8.20 -1.28 20.80
N ARG A 215 9.10 -1.85 20.02
CA ARG A 215 9.92 -1.09 19.06
C ARG A 215 9.09 -0.55 17.89
N LEU A 216 8.09 -1.31 17.42
CA LEU A 216 7.16 -0.86 16.40
C LEU A 216 6.23 0.24 16.96
N ASP A 217 5.72 0.05 18.17
CA ASP A 217 4.84 1.03 18.82
C ASP A 217 5.58 2.36 19.07
N GLU A 218 6.87 2.32 19.43
CA GLU A 218 7.73 3.49 19.55
C GLU A 218 7.90 4.21 18.20
N ALA A 219 8.19 3.49 17.13
CA ALA A 219 8.34 4.08 15.78
C ALA A 219 7.03 4.69 15.26
N LEU A 220 5.88 4.06 15.52
CA LEU A 220 4.56 4.62 15.21
C LEU A 220 4.28 5.88 16.02
N GLY A 221 4.68 5.93 17.29
CA GLY A 221 4.63 7.13 18.12
C GLY A 221 5.49 8.26 17.55
N HIS A 222 6.72 7.98 17.10
CA HIS A 222 7.58 8.96 16.44
C HIS A 222 6.93 9.51 15.15
N ALA A 223 6.27 8.66 14.36
CA ALA A 223 5.56 9.09 13.15
C ALA A 223 4.40 10.04 13.48
N GLU A 224 3.60 9.71 14.49
CA GLU A 224 2.50 10.57 14.97
C GLU A 224 3.02 11.94 15.45
N ASP A 225 4.06 11.95 16.28
CA ASP A 225 4.68 13.16 16.84
C ASP A 225 5.32 14.04 15.74
N ALA A 226 5.88 13.43 14.70
CA ALA A 226 6.42 14.12 13.53
C ALA A 226 5.34 14.62 12.57
N GLY A 227 4.06 14.30 12.79
CA GLY A 227 2.94 14.65 11.94
C GLY A 227 2.85 13.82 10.66
N ALA A 228 3.46 12.64 10.62
CA ALA A 228 3.36 11.68 9.52
C ALA A 228 2.17 10.75 9.75
N VAL A 229 1.18 10.76 8.85
CA VAL A 229 0.06 9.84 8.93
C VAL A 229 0.47 8.47 8.37
N VAL A 230 0.27 7.42 9.16
CA VAL A 230 0.58 6.05 8.78
C VAL A 230 -0.67 5.35 8.28
N ILE A 231 -0.58 4.75 7.10
CA ILE A 231 -1.66 4.05 6.42
C ILE A 231 -1.16 2.66 6.05
N ALA A 232 -1.91 1.62 6.45
CA ALA A 232 -1.53 0.24 6.21
C ALA A 232 -2.65 -0.57 5.57
N ALA A 233 -2.26 -1.58 4.78
CA ALA A 233 -3.18 -2.60 4.30
C ALA A 233 -3.76 -3.41 5.48
N SER A 234 -5.04 -3.77 5.42
CA SER A 234 -5.70 -4.55 6.49
C SER A 234 -5.36 -6.05 6.46
N GLY A 235 -4.73 -6.53 5.40
CA GLY A 235 -4.40 -7.94 5.20
C GLY A 235 -5.38 -8.68 4.28
N ASN A 236 -4.92 -9.78 3.69
CA ASN A 236 -5.71 -10.58 2.77
C ASN A 236 -5.88 -12.00 3.29
N ILE A 237 -7.12 -12.45 3.39
CA ILE A 237 -7.43 -13.86 3.62
C ILE A 237 -6.94 -14.64 2.40
N SER A 238 -5.87 -15.36 2.56
CA SER A 238 -5.37 -16.24 1.52
C SER A 238 -4.74 -17.47 2.16
N SER A 239 -4.73 -18.58 1.44
CA SER A 239 -4.22 -19.85 1.95
C SER A 239 -2.80 -19.69 2.53
N GLY A 240 -2.73 -19.70 3.86
CA GLY A 240 -1.48 -19.77 4.61
C GLY A 240 -0.82 -18.43 4.99
N THR A 241 -1.51 -17.29 4.85
CA THR A 241 -0.97 -15.99 5.27
C THR A 241 -1.77 -15.32 6.36
N CYS A 242 -3.05 -15.00 6.14
CA CYS A 242 -3.90 -14.36 7.12
C CYS A 242 -5.23 -15.10 7.24
N GLU A 243 -5.76 -15.19 8.44
CA GLU A 243 -7.07 -15.76 8.76
C GLU A 243 -7.95 -14.72 9.47
N GLU A 244 -9.27 -14.91 9.43
CA GLU A 244 -10.19 -14.06 10.20
C GLU A 244 -9.89 -14.15 11.69
N GLY A 245 -9.78 -12.99 12.36
CA GLY A 245 -9.44 -12.88 13.78
C GLY A 245 -7.94 -12.92 14.08
N ASP A 246 -7.09 -12.92 13.08
CA ASP A 246 -5.68 -12.66 13.28
C ASP A 246 -5.45 -11.19 13.66
N HIS A 247 -4.41 -10.95 14.44
CA HIS A 247 -3.87 -9.63 14.67
C HIS A 247 -2.93 -9.24 13.52
N VAL A 248 -3.14 -8.06 12.97
CA VAL A 248 -2.42 -7.58 11.78
C VAL A 248 -1.49 -6.42 12.11
N PHE A 249 -0.18 -6.67 12.10
CA PHE A 249 0.81 -5.63 12.26
C PHE A 249 1.12 -4.94 10.92
N PRO A 250 1.15 -3.57 10.87
CA PRO A 250 0.82 -2.61 11.92
C PRO A 250 -0.64 -2.16 11.90
N ALA A 251 -1.51 -2.76 11.08
CA ALA A 251 -2.86 -2.29 10.78
C ALA A 251 -3.78 -2.15 12.01
N ASP A 252 -3.59 -3.02 13.04
CA ASP A 252 -4.38 -2.98 14.27
C ASP A 252 -3.83 -1.96 15.30
N SER A 253 -2.80 -1.18 14.97
CA SER A 253 -2.27 -0.16 15.87
C SER A 253 -3.18 1.07 15.89
N PRO A 254 -3.42 1.71 17.06
CA PRO A 254 -4.44 2.74 17.20
C PRO A 254 -4.15 4.04 16.43
N THR A 255 -2.91 4.31 16.04
CA THR A 255 -2.52 5.48 15.24
C THR A 255 -2.40 5.19 13.74
N VAL A 256 -2.54 3.92 13.34
CA VAL A 256 -2.48 3.48 11.95
C VAL A 256 -3.87 3.46 11.34
N LEU A 257 -4.02 4.06 10.18
CA LEU A 257 -5.25 3.98 9.40
C LEU A 257 -5.21 2.71 8.56
N SER A 258 -5.99 1.72 8.96
CA SER A 258 -6.12 0.46 8.26
C SER A 258 -7.02 0.58 7.03
N VAL A 259 -6.66 -0.09 5.93
CA VAL A 259 -7.41 0.01 4.68
C VAL A 259 -7.78 -1.36 4.15
N SER A 260 -9.08 -1.62 4.10
CA SER A 260 -9.71 -2.80 3.50
C SER A 260 -9.90 -2.62 1.98
N ALA A 261 -9.94 -3.73 1.26
CA ALA A 261 -10.19 -3.72 -0.18
C ALA A 261 -11.69 -3.84 -0.49
N GLN A 262 -12.18 -3.00 -1.39
CA GLN A 262 -13.52 -3.13 -1.96
C GLN A 262 -13.48 -3.79 -3.32
N GLU A 263 -14.45 -4.64 -3.59
CA GLU A 263 -14.73 -5.22 -4.90
C GLU A 263 -15.58 -4.28 -5.74
N ASP A 264 -16.61 -3.69 -5.13
CA ASP A 264 -17.46 -2.67 -5.71
C ASP A 264 -17.82 -1.58 -4.69
N ALA A 265 -18.63 -0.61 -5.06
CA ALA A 265 -19.01 0.53 -4.21
C ALA A 265 -19.75 0.14 -2.92
N HIS A 266 -20.17 -1.12 -2.75
CA HIS A 266 -21.07 -1.54 -1.65
C HIS A 266 -20.59 -2.77 -0.89
N ALA A 267 -19.57 -3.47 -1.38
CA ALA A 267 -19.08 -4.71 -0.81
C ALA A 267 -17.56 -4.76 -0.69
N LEU A 268 -17.08 -5.19 0.46
CA LEU A 268 -15.68 -5.56 0.61
C LEU A 268 -15.39 -6.79 -0.24
N ALA A 269 -14.17 -6.87 -0.76
CA ALA A 269 -13.70 -8.05 -1.45
C ALA A 269 -13.64 -9.24 -0.48
N GLU A 270 -14.03 -10.44 -0.93
CA GLU A 270 -14.07 -11.64 -0.09
C GLU A 270 -12.73 -11.98 0.57
N TYR A 271 -11.64 -11.55 -0.04
CA TYR A 271 -10.29 -11.75 0.52
C TYR A 271 -9.89 -10.67 1.55
N SER A 272 -10.63 -9.57 1.67
CA SER A 272 -10.23 -8.46 2.52
C SER A 272 -10.48 -8.75 3.99
N LEU A 273 -9.42 -8.66 4.80
CA LEU A 273 -9.60 -8.59 6.25
C LEU A 273 -10.19 -7.23 6.64
N THR A 274 -10.94 -7.27 7.73
CA THR A 274 -11.39 -6.07 8.46
C THR A 274 -10.74 -6.11 9.83
N PRO A 275 -9.95 -5.09 10.21
CA PRO A 275 -9.33 -5.04 11.53
C PRO A 275 -10.37 -5.11 12.64
N ALA A 276 -10.02 -5.75 13.75
CA ALA A 276 -10.89 -5.83 14.91
C ALA A 276 -10.98 -4.50 15.66
N ASP A 277 -9.90 -3.73 15.65
CA ASP A 277 -9.74 -2.48 16.40
C ASP A 277 -9.04 -1.40 15.54
N GLY A 278 -9.19 -0.13 15.93
CA GLY A 278 -8.50 0.98 15.29
C GLY A 278 -9.30 1.71 14.21
N PRO A 279 -8.73 2.81 13.67
CA PRO A 279 -9.35 3.58 12.61
C PRO A 279 -9.25 2.84 11.28
N GLN A 280 -10.36 2.74 10.55
CA GLN A 280 -10.40 2.00 9.29
C GLN A 280 -11.11 2.76 8.17
N LEU A 281 -10.68 2.49 6.95
CA LEU A 281 -11.30 2.90 5.70
C LEU A 281 -11.29 1.73 4.72
N SER A 282 -11.93 1.92 3.60
CA SER A 282 -11.86 1.00 2.47
C SER A 282 -11.67 1.75 1.15
N ALA A 283 -11.03 1.10 0.20
CA ALA A 283 -10.83 1.62 -1.15
C ALA A 283 -10.76 0.48 -2.18
N HIS A 284 -10.81 0.81 -3.46
CA HIS A 284 -10.67 -0.22 -4.50
C HIS A 284 -9.33 -0.94 -4.40
N GLY A 285 -9.38 -2.27 -4.31
CA GLY A 285 -8.20 -3.13 -4.20
C GLY A 285 -7.80 -3.84 -5.49
N PHE A 286 -8.42 -3.54 -6.62
CA PHE A 286 -8.11 -4.13 -7.93
C PHE A 286 -7.44 -3.10 -8.86
N VAL A 287 -6.32 -3.50 -9.47
CA VAL A 287 -5.55 -2.66 -10.40
C VAL A 287 -5.49 -3.34 -11.77
N PRO A 288 -6.35 -2.94 -12.71
CA PRO A 288 -6.39 -3.58 -14.02
C PRO A 288 -5.18 -3.27 -14.90
N LEU A 289 -4.49 -2.16 -14.62
CA LEU A 289 -3.30 -1.73 -15.34
C LEU A 289 -2.36 -1.00 -14.37
N ALA A 290 -1.14 -1.50 -14.22
CA ALA A 290 -0.15 -1.06 -13.26
C ALA A 290 1.17 -0.69 -13.93
N LEU A 291 2.08 -0.05 -13.19
CA LEU A 291 3.44 0.20 -13.64
C LEU A 291 4.23 -1.12 -13.67
N ASN A 292 4.91 -1.37 -14.79
CA ASN A 292 5.81 -2.49 -14.92
C ASN A 292 7.23 -2.05 -14.48
N PRO A 293 7.85 -2.66 -13.46
CA PRO A 293 9.22 -2.33 -13.04
C PRO A 293 10.27 -2.36 -14.17
N ALA A 294 10.02 -3.12 -15.23
CA ALA A 294 10.86 -3.16 -16.42
C ALA A 294 10.56 -2.03 -17.43
N GLY A 295 9.62 -1.14 -17.11
CA GLY A 295 9.14 -0.07 -17.99
C GLY A 295 7.81 -0.40 -18.68
N GLY A 296 7.03 0.64 -18.96
CA GLY A 296 5.69 0.50 -19.54
C GLY A 296 4.64 -0.03 -18.55
N TRP A 297 3.67 -0.81 -19.04
CA TRP A 297 2.50 -1.22 -18.27
C TRP A 297 2.43 -2.73 -18.10
N ALA A 298 1.77 -3.16 -17.04
CA ALA A 298 1.49 -4.57 -16.74
C ALA A 298 0.03 -4.73 -16.28
N ASP A 299 -0.59 -5.85 -16.61
CA ASP A 299 -1.95 -6.22 -16.19
C ASP A 299 -1.96 -7.38 -15.19
N GLY A 300 -0.78 -7.79 -14.72
CA GLY A 300 -0.58 -8.81 -13.71
C GLY A 300 0.84 -9.35 -13.64
N LYS A 301 1.00 -10.43 -12.91
CA LYS A 301 2.25 -11.20 -12.77
C LYS A 301 2.11 -12.54 -13.49
N ASN A 302 3.17 -12.98 -14.16
CA ASN A 302 3.24 -14.36 -14.66
C ASN A 302 3.41 -15.32 -13.47
N GLN A 303 2.51 -16.26 -13.32
CA GLN A 303 2.53 -17.27 -12.26
C GLN A 303 2.40 -18.66 -12.88
N GLN A 304 3.54 -19.36 -13.06
CA GLN A 304 3.59 -20.64 -13.73
C GLN A 304 2.86 -20.60 -15.10
N ASP A 305 1.68 -21.23 -15.20
CA ASP A 305 0.87 -21.28 -16.42
C ASP A 305 -0.35 -20.35 -16.39
N SER A 306 -0.40 -19.38 -15.46
CA SER A 306 -1.53 -18.46 -15.27
C SER A 306 -1.08 -17.02 -15.08
N LEU A 307 -2.02 -16.10 -15.27
CA LEU A 307 -1.87 -14.68 -14.96
C LEU A 307 -2.47 -14.41 -13.57
N ALA A 308 -1.66 -13.91 -12.65
CA ALA A 308 -2.13 -13.39 -11.38
C ALA A 308 -2.36 -11.87 -11.52
N GLN A 309 -3.60 -11.44 -11.49
CA GLN A 309 -3.94 -10.01 -11.52
C GLN A 309 -3.53 -9.31 -10.23
N PHE A 310 -3.34 -7.99 -10.29
CA PHE A 310 -3.05 -7.17 -9.12
C PHE A 310 -4.34 -6.89 -8.34
N HIS A 311 -4.55 -7.60 -7.23
CA HIS A 311 -5.63 -7.34 -6.29
C HIS A 311 -5.17 -7.62 -4.87
N GLY A 312 -5.72 -6.89 -3.91
CA GLY A 312 -5.36 -6.98 -2.50
C GLY A 312 -5.58 -5.67 -1.74
N THR A 313 -5.65 -5.75 -0.43
CA THR A 313 -5.66 -4.58 0.46
C THR A 313 -4.40 -3.73 0.30
N SER A 314 -3.30 -4.35 -0.14
CA SER A 314 -2.05 -3.68 -0.50
C SER A 314 -2.20 -2.64 -1.61
N PHE A 315 -3.24 -2.76 -2.46
CA PHE A 315 -3.52 -1.80 -3.53
C PHE A 315 -4.65 -0.83 -3.17
N ALA A 316 -5.41 -1.12 -2.13
CA ALA A 316 -6.38 -0.19 -1.54
C ALA A 316 -5.68 0.87 -0.67
N ALA A 317 -4.72 0.48 0.17
CA ALA A 317 -3.96 1.39 1.04
C ALA A 317 -3.32 2.57 0.28
N PRO A 318 -2.67 2.40 -0.88
CA PRO A 318 -2.08 3.53 -1.62
C PRO A 318 -3.11 4.52 -2.18
N VAL A 319 -4.37 4.14 -2.39
CA VAL A 319 -5.44 5.10 -2.74
C VAL A 319 -5.67 6.08 -1.60
N VAL A 320 -5.75 5.56 -0.37
CA VAL A 320 -5.87 6.37 0.84
C VAL A 320 -4.63 7.21 1.09
N SER A 321 -3.43 6.65 0.85
CA SER A 321 -2.15 7.35 1.00
C SER A 321 -2.00 8.50 0.01
N GLY A 322 -2.42 8.32 -1.24
CA GLY A 322 -2.48 9.40 -2.23
C GLY A 322 -3.47 10.48 -1.80
N THR A 323 -4.64 10.10 -1.28
CA THR A 323 -5.65 11.02 -0.76
C THR A 323 -5.12 11.81 0.44
N ALA A 324 -4.40 11.14 1.36
CA ALA A 324 -3.72 11.79 2.48
C ALA A 324 -2.67 12.80 2.02
N ALA A 325 -1.92 12.49 0.95
CA ALA A 325 -0.95 13.43 0.37
C ALA A 325 -1.63 14.68 -0.19
N LEU A 326 -2.77 14.54 -0.87
CA LEU A 326 -3.56 15.68 -1.33
C LEU A 326 -4.09 16.53 -0.16
N LEU A 327 -4.55 15.89 0.92
CA LEU A 327 -5.00 16.60 2.13
C LEU A 327 -3.84 17.30 2.82
N ALA A 328 -2.66 16.69 2.90
CA ALA A 328 -1.47 17.28 3.52
C ALA A 328 -0.98 18.52 2.73
N GLU A 329 -1.06 18.51 1.38
CA GLU A 329 -0.80 19.71 0.57
C GLU A 329 -1.80 20.82 0.87
N ARG A 330 -3.08 20.48 0.97
CA ARG A 330 -4.16 21.45 1.21
C ARG A 330 -4.15 22.02 2.63
N TYR A 331 -3.71 21.24 3.61
CA TYR A 331 -3.69 21.58 5.03
C TYR A 331 -2.28 21.35 5.61
N PRO A 332 -1.31 22.23 5.27
CA PRO A 332 0.10 21.99 5.60
C PRO A 332 0.39 21.98 7.11
N ASP A 333 -0.43 22.68 7.90
CA ASP A 333 -0.29 22.77 9.36
C ASP A 333 -1.07 21.68 10.11
N ALA A 334 -1.79 20.79 9.40
CA ALA A 334 -2.56 19.72 10.02
C ALA A 334 -1.62 18.66 10.62
N SER A 335 -1.93 18.18 11.82
CA SER A 335 -1.24 17.04 12.43
C SER A 335 -1.59 15.72 11.73
N ALA A 336 -0.88 14.63 12.04
CA ALA A 336 -1.24 13.29 11.57
C ALA A 336 -2.67 12.92 12.00
N ALA A 337 -3.03 13.22 13.25
CA ALA A 337 -4.38 13.00 13.77
C ALA A 337 -5.44 13.79 13.00
N ASP A 338 -5.17 15.06 12.63
CA ASP A 338 -6.11 15.88 11.86
C ASP A 338 -6.35 15.31 10.46
N ILE A 339 -5.29 14.90 9.77
CA ILE A 339 -5.41 14.26 8.44
C ILE A 339 -6.17 12.94 8.55
N ARG A 340 -5.85 12.12 9.55
CA ARG A 340 -6.56 10.86 9.81
C ARG A 340 -8.03 11.09 10.09
N GLN A 341 -8.37 12.07 10.95
CA GLN A 341 -9.75 12.39 11.26
C GLN A 341 -10.53 12.89 10.03
N ARG A 342 -9.92 13.72 9.17
CA ARG A 342 -10.54 14.18 7.92
C ARG A 342 -10.85 13.03 6.97
N LEU A 343 -9.90 12.10 6.82
CA LEU A 343 -10.10 10.90 6.02
C LEU A 343 -11.27 10.06 6.56
N LEU A 344 -11.29 9.80 7.87
CA LEU A 344 -12.37 9.04 8.52
C LEU A 344 -13.73 9.73 8.39
N SER A 345 -13.77 11.06 8.54
CA SER A 345 -15.02 11.84 8.42
C SER A 345 -15.57 11.85 6.99
N ALA A 346 -14.71 11.64 6.00
CA ALA A 346 -15.07 11.60 4.58
C ALA A 346 -15.43 10.19 4.09
N GLY A 347 -15.18 9.16 4.88
CA GLY A 347 -15.57 7.78 4.57
C GLY A 347 -17.09 7.64 4.44
N GLU A 348 -17.56 6.88 3.48
CA GLU A 348 -18.97 6.63 3.26
C GLU A 348 -19.59 5.84 4.44
N PRO A 349 -20.71 6.29 4.99
CA PRO A 349 -21.35 5.58 6.09
C PRO A 349 -21.75 4.13 5.70
N GLY A 350 -21.28 3.17 6.49
CA GLY A 350 -21.67 1.76 6.38
C GLY A 350 -20.65 0.83 5.72
N ASN A 351 -19.71 1.36 4.95
CA ASN A 351 -18.63 0.60 4.34
C ASN A 351 -17.27 1.29 4.39
N ASP A 352 -17.21 2.49 4.97
CA ASP A 352 -16.01 3.30 5.15
C ASP A 352 -15.22 3.54 3.84
N PHE A 353 -15.91 3.49 2.69
CA PHE A 353 -15.31 3.73 1.39
C PHE A 353 -14.86 5.17 1.25
N ILE A 354 -13.64 5.37 0.76
CA ILE A 354 -13.08 6.70 0.53
C ILE A 354 -13.02 7.04 -0.95
N ASP A 355 -13.69 8.12 -1.33
CA ASP A 355 -13.49 8.78 -2.61
C ASP A 355 -12.55 9.98 -2.43
N PRO A 356 -11.40 10.05 -3.16
CA PRO A 356 -10.44 11.13 -3.00
C PRO A 356 -11.01 12.54 -3.18
N LEU A 357 -11.92 12.73 -4.13
CA LEU A 357 -12.54 14.04 -4.37
C LEU A 357 -13.53 14.40 -3.25
N ALA A 358 -14.30 13.43 -2.77
CA ALA A 358 -15.17 13.62 -1.62
C ALA A 358 -14.36 14.00 -0.38
N ALA A 359 -13.21 13.34 -0.13
CA ALA A 359 -12.32 13.65 0.98
C ALA A 359 -11.78 15.09 0.94
N LEU A 360 -11.39 15.57 -0.24
CA LEU A 360 -10.88 16.95 -0.41
C LEU A 360 -11.98 18.02 -0.29
N THR A 361 -13.20 17.67 -0.59
CA THR A 361 -14.35 18.58 -0.56
C THR A 361 -15.19 18.42 0.70
N HIS A 362 -14.88 17.44 1.54
CA HIS A 362 -15.56 17.23 2.81
C HIS A 362 -15.43 18.48 3.71
N ILE A 363 -16.55 18.91 4.25
CA ILE A 363 -16.63 20.02 5.20
C ILE A 363 -17.03 19.41 6.54
N ASP A 364 -16.12 19.44 7.50
CA ASP A 364 -16.42 19.08 8.88
C ASP A 364 -17.51 20.03 9.40
N GLY A 365 -18.73 19.56 9.42
CA GLY A 365 -19.86 20.36 9.89
C GLY A 365 -20.45 19.76 11.15
N GLU A 366 -20.53 20.53 12.23
CA GLU A 366 -21.53 20.32 13.27
C GLU A 366 -22.96 20.57 12.71
N TYR A 367 -23.27 19.97 11.56
CA TYR A 367 -24.67 19.89 11.15
C TYR A 367 -25.28 18.69 11.86
N ALA A 368 -25.64 18.87 13.11
CA ALA A 368 -26.75 18.14 13.66
C ALA A 368 -28.00 18.53 12.86
N ALA A 369 -28.13 17.95 11.67
CA ALA A 369 -29.40 18.01 10.96
C ALA A 369 -30.45 17.48 11.94
N PRO A 370 -31.51 18.26 12.27
CA PRO A 370 -32.56 17.75 13.12
C PRO A 370 -33.06 16.46 12.50
N ALA A 371 -33.06 15.38 13.30
CA ALA A 371 -33.56 14.09 12.86
C ALA A 371 -34.91 14.30 12.19
N ARG A 372 -34.97 14.28 10.87
CA ARG A 372 -36.21 14.21 10.16
C ARG A 372 -36.69 12.78 10.23
N ASP A 373 -37.84 12.57 10.87
CA ASP A 373 -38.55 11.32 10.73
C ASP A 373 -38.87 11.12 9.22
N LEU A 374 -38.01 10.39 8.55
CA LEU A 374 -38.24 9.92 7.18
C LEU A 374 -39.31 8.85 7.28
N THR A 375 -40.58 9.25 7.06
CA THR A 375 -41.63 8.27 6.81
C THR A 375 -41.39 7.68 5.43
N ILE A 376 -40.68 6.53 5.40
CA ILE A 376 -40.54 5.74 4.19
C ILE A 376 -41.93 5.20 3.86
N GLN A 377 -42.60 5.80 2.87
CA GLN A 377 -43.79 5.19 2.32
C GLN A 377 -43.33 3.93 1.58
N PRO A 378 -43.87 2.74 1.93
CA PRO A 378 -43.56 1.56 1.18
C PRO A 378 -43.91 1.81 -0.29
N ALA A 379 -43.02 1.43 -1.19
CA ALA A 379 -43.27 1.53 -2.63
C ALA A 379 -44.63 0.91 -2.93
N GLN A 380 -45.54 1.67 -3.56
CA GLN A 380 -46.81 1.10 -4.00
C GLN A 380 -46.46 0.01 -5.00
N ASP A 381 -46.85 -1.21 -4.68
CA ASP A 381 -46.69 -2.36 -5.59
C ASP A 381 -47.33 -2.02 -6.93
N GLU A 382 -46.55 -1.64 -7.92
CA GLU A 382 -47.03 -1.44 -9.31
C GLU A 382 -47.64 -2.72 -9.89
N ASN A 383 -47.40 -3.86 -9.27
CA ASN A 383 -47.96 -5.16 -9.63
C ASN A 383 -49.47 -5.26 -9.38
N SER A 384 -50.06 -4.44 -8.50
CA SER A 384 -51.55 -4.49 -8.28
C SER A 384 -52.31 -4.00 -9.49
N ALA A 385 -51.81 -2.99 -10.20
CA ALA A 385 -52.43 -2.49 -11.42
C ALA A 385 -52.23 -3.46 -12.60
N ALA A 386 -51.10 -4.14 -12.68
CA ALA A 386 -50.83 -5.16 -13.67
C ALA A 386 -51.72 -6.42 -13.47
N ALA A 387 -51.82 -6.89 -12.22
CA ALA A 387 -52.68 -8.03 -11.88
C ALA A 387 -54.16 -7.75 -12.18
N SER A 388 -54.64 -6.55 -11.89
CA SER A 388 -56.03 -6.15 -12.23
C SER A 388 -56.27 -6.11 -13.75
N ARG A 389 -55.34 -5.56 -14.55
CA ARG A 389 -55.42 -5.52 -16.00
C ARG A 389 -55.39 -6.92 -16.61
N THR A 390 -54.56 -7.80 -16.12
CA THR A 390 -54.49 -9.21 -16.54
C THR A 390 -55.78 -9.94 -16.24
N GLY A 391 -56.43 -9.69 -15.09
CA GLY A 391 -57.71 -10.24 -14.69
C GLY A 391 -58.85 -9.81 -15.66
N TRP A 392 -58.90 -8.54 -16.06
CA TRP A 392 -59.88 -8.04 -17.02
C TRP A 392 -59.69 -8.62 -18.43
N VAL A 393 -58.46 -8.79 -18.89
CA VAL A 393 -58.17 -9.39 -20.22
C VAL A 393 -58.55 -10.86 -20.21
N LEU A 394 -58.21 -11.61 -19.20
CA LEU A 394 -58.60 -13.04 -19.11
C LEU A 394 -60.12 -13.21 -18.96
N GLY A 395 -60.79 -12.38 -18.18
CA GLY A 395 -62.26 -12.40 -18.08
C GLY A 395 -62.95 -12.09 -19.41
N GLY A 396 -62.47 -11.11 -20.16
CA GLY A 396 -62.97 -10.80 -21.51
C GLY A 396 -62.77 -11.93 -22.49
N LEU A 397 -61.61 -12.62 -22.46
CA LEU A 397 -61.31 -13.76 -23.32
C LEU A 397 -62.26 -14.95 -23.03
N VAL A 398 -62.53 -15.26 -21.76
CA VAL A 398 -63.45 -16.31 -21.35
C VAL A 398 -64.88 -16.01 -21.84
N LEU A 399 -65.35 -14.78 -21.69
CA LEU A 399 -66.67 -14.36 -22.18
C LEU A 399 -66.79 -14.47 -23.71
N LEU A 400 -65.74 -14.14 -24.42
CA LEU A 400 -65.72 -14.23 -25.90
C LEU A 400 -65.73 -15.67 -26.39
N LEU A 401 -65.00 -16.55 -25.75
CA LEU A 401 -64.94 -17.99 -26.03
C LEU A 401 -66.28 -18.67 -25.69
N THR A 402 -66.92 -18.34 -24.61
CA THR A 402 -68.22 -18.87 -24.23
C THR A 402 -69.29 -18.36 -25.20
N GLY A 403 -69.25 -17.08 -25.58
CA GLY A 403 -70.18 -16.54 -26.61
C GLY A 403 -70.03 -17.22 -27.96
N LEU A 404 -68.82 -17.50 -28.39
CA LEU A 404 -68.52 -18.25 -29.61
C LEU A 404 -69.00 -19.70 -29.55
N ALA A 405 -68.85 -20.36 -28.38
CA ALA A 405 -69.32 -21.74 -28.18
C ALA A 405 -70.86 -21.82 -28.24
N VAL A 406 -71.57 -20.89 -27.61
CA VAL A 406 -73.01 -20.77 -27.64
C VAL A 406 -73.53 -20.50 -29.10
N ALA A 407 -72.91 -19.56 -29.83
CA ALA A 407 -73.21 -19.24 -31.15
C ALA A 407 -73.06 -20.42 -32.17
N ARG A 408 -72.01 -21.25 -31.93
CA ARG A 408 -71.78 -22.49 -32.67
C ARG A 408 -72.81 -23.60 -32.31
N GLY A 409 -73.20 -23.68 -31.05
CA GLY A 409 -74.21 -24.61 -30.55
C GLY A 409 -75.58 -24.33 -31.19
N LEU A 410 -75.95 -23.06 -31.37
CA LEU A 410 -77.20 -22.61 -31.98
C LEU A 410 -77.26 -22.80 -33.55
N ARG A 411 -76.11 -23.00 -34.18
CA ARG A 411 -75.95 -23.22 -35.61
C ARG A 411 -75.93 -24.70 -36.04
N ARG A 412 -76.10 -25.66 -35.13
CA ARG A 412 -76.24 -27.07 -35.58
C ARG A 412 -77.54 -27.31 -36.21
N PRO A 413 -77.58 -27.71 -37.51
CA PRO A 413 -78.84 -28.09 -38.16
C PRO A 413 -79.37 -29.34 -37.46
N LYS A 414 -80.75 -29.38 -37.26
CA LYS A 414 -81.45 -30.59 -36.86
C LYS A 414 -81.25 -31.59 -37.96
N ALA A 415 -80.59 -32.71 -37.64
CA ALA A 415 -80.62 -33.87 -38.50
C ALA A 415 -82.06 -34.43 -38.52
N GLU A 416 -82.63 -34.55 -39.69
CA GLU A 416 -83.79 -35.34 -39.94
C GLU A 416 -83.50 -36.83 -39.83
#